data_089ed7aaedee58cbfb635fdce8c98058
#
_entry.id   089ed7aaedee58cbfb635fdce8c98058
#
_cell.length_a   1.000
_cell.length_b   1.000
_cell.length_c   1.000
_cell.angle_alpha   90.00
_cell.angle_beta   90.00
_cell.angle_gamma   90.00
#
_symmetry.space_group_name_H-M   'P 1'
#
loop_
_entity.id
_entity.type
_entity.pdbx_description
1 polymer ?
#
loop_
_entity_poly.entity_id
_entity_poly.type
_entity_poly.pdbx_seq_one_letter_code
_entity_poly.pdbx_strand_id
1 'polypeptide(L)'
;THPKDKTDWELYVPDLKEYLDALIFDGFSIVIFSNQSSFGDPKKKEIILSRIEQFVTLMELPIYVFISTESDYCRKPNTGMWEEFFGEKTIDLKESFYVGDAAGRTRNPLTKKKDFSCSDRMFAANLGIKFETPEKYFLEETFPQKEIFSMPKVWETFPTEQPPFDPEDYEVIILIGPPGSGKSSFVESLSDFIVVSRDILRYKAKCIKLMNDVLKTGGKVIVDNTNPSREARKDYLEVAKTYGKKVLAVQINVTKEQSMFLVNYRCKKNKTKRIPDVAIHTYFKKYEKPIKGEGLDKIVERSFVPEGDLTLFQQYF
;
A
#
# COMPACT_ATOMS: atom_id res chain seq x y z
N THR A 1 3.43 -6.56 -22.42
CA THR A 1 4.53 -7.56 -22.52
C THR A 1 5.81 -6.88 -22.05
N HIS A 2 6.67 -7.62 -21.33
CA HIS A 2 7.98 -7.07 -20.99
C HIS A 2 8.82 -6.94 -22.25
N PRO A 3 9.59 -5.83 -22.42
CA PRO A 3 10.44 -5.63 -23.58
C PRO A 3 11.51 -6.71 -23.66
N LYS A 4 11.79 -7.19 -24.88
CA LYS A 4 12.79 -8.23 -25.13
C LYS A 4 14.20 -7.67 -25.11
N ASP A 5 14.38 -6.48 -25.69
CA ASP A 5 15.67 -5.78 -25.82
C ASP A 5 15.50 -4.25 -25.87
N LYS A 6 16.60 -3.53 -26.12
CA LYS A 6 16.66 -2.07 -26.18
C LYS A 6 15.88 -1.46 -27.34
N THR A 7 15.57 -2.22 -28.38
CA THR A 7 14.91 -1.75 -29.61
C THR A 7 13.43 -2.17 -29.69
N ASP A 8 12.97 -2.99 -28.71
CA ASP A 8 11.59 -3.50 -28.67
C ASP A 8 10.63 -2.42 -28.13
N TRP A 9 10.45 -1.35 -28.88
CA TRP A 9 9.49 -0.28 -28.64
C TRP A 9 9.10 0.44 -29.92
N GLU A 10 7.92 1.04 -29.94
CA GLU A 10 7.40 1.83 -31.03
C GLU A 10 6.58 3.02 -30.49
N LEU A 11 6.42 4.06 -31.31
CA LEU A 11 5.51 5.17 -30.98
C LEU A 11 4.07 4.69 -31.03
N TYR A 12 3.26 5.14 -30.09
CA TYR A 12 1.83 4.80 -30.04
C TYR A 12 1.07 5.37 -31.25
N VAL A 13 1.43 6.59 -31.69
CA VAL A 13 0.98 7.25 -32.91
C VAL A 13 2.20 7.80 -33.66
N PRO A 14 2.22 7.78 -35.00
CA PRO A 14 3.37 8.23 -35.80
C PRO A 14 3.74 9.70 -35.58
N ASP A 15 2.76 10.55 -35.39
CA ASP A 15 2.85 12.01 -35.22
C ASP A 15 2.87 12.45 -33.76
N LEU A 16 3.36 11.59 -32.85
CA LEU A 16 3.43 11.89 -31.41
C LEU A 16 4.26 13.13 -31.09
N LYS A 17 5.33 13.37 -31.86
CA LYS A 17 6.19 14.55 -31.68
C LYS A 17 5.42 15.85 -31.91
N GLU A 18 4.64 15.91 -32.95
CA GLU A 18 3.79 17.05 -33.31
C GLU A 18 2.72 17.32 -32.24
N TYR A 19 2.09 16.27 -31.70
CA TYR A 19 1.16 16.41 -30.57
C TYR A 19 1.82 17.01 -29.33
N LEU A 20 3.02 16.51 -28.95
CA LEU A 20 3.73 17.00 -27.78
C LEU A 20 4.28 18.42 -27.97
N ASP A 21 4.74 18.75 -29.17
CA ASP A 21 5.22 20.10 -29.52
C ASP A 21 4.09 21.13 -29.44
N ALA A 22 2.91 20.80 -29.96
CA ALA A 22 1.73 21.65 -29.86
C ALA A 22 1.35 21.93 -28.39
N LEU A 23 1.38 20.91 -27.51
CA LEU A 23 1.14 21.12 -26.10
C LEU A 23 2.18 22.04 -25.44
N ILE A 24 3.45 21.92 -25.80
CA ILE A 24 4.51 22.81 -25.31
C ILE A 24 4.29 24.23 -25.79
N PHE A 25 3.88 24.41 -27.06
CA PHE A 25 3.54 25.71 -27.62
C PHE A 25 2.37 26.36 -26.86
N ASP A 26 1.38 25.58 -26.43
CA ASP A 26 0.24 26.00 -25.60
C ASP A 26 0.61 26.21 -24.11
N GLY A 27 1.89 26.07 -23.76
CA GLY A 27 2.39 26.35 -22.41
C GLY A 27 2.39 25.14 -21.44
N PHE A 28 2.11 23.92 -21.91
CA PHE A 28 2.19 22.73 -21.09
C PHE A 28 3.64 22.26 -20.91
N SER A 29 3.92 21.67 -19.74
CA SER A 29 5.14 20.90 -19.51
C SER A 29 4.85 19.41 -19.69
N ILE A 30 5.68 18.72 -20.46
CA ILE A 30 5.54 17.28 -20.69
C ILE A 30 6.29 16.49 -19.62
N VAL A 31 5.57 15.62 -18.92
CA VAL A 31 6.11 14.82 -17.80
C VAL A 31 5.69 13.37 -17.94
N ILE A 32 6.64 12.45 -17.86
CA ILE A 32 6.41 11.00 -17.87
C ILE A 32 6.61 10.45 -16.45
N PHE A 33 5.58 9.80 -15.90
CA PHE A 33 5.63 9.05 -14.65
C PHE A 33 5.53 7.55 -14.91
N SER A 34 6.59 6.80 -14.61
CA SER A 34 6.66 5.36 -14.89
C SER A 34 6.94 4.51 -13.65
N ASN A 35 6.20 3.40 -13.50
CA ASN A 35 6.44 2.38 -12.48
C ASN A 35 7.28 1.24 -13.06
N GLN A 36 8.54 1.09 -12.63
CA GLN A 36 9.51 0.13 -13.16
C GLN A 36 10.08 -0.77 -12.06
N SER A 37 9.36 -1.80 -11.65
CA SER A 37 9.79 -2.73 -10.59
C SER A 37 11.00 -3.60 -10.93
N SER A 38 11.39 -3.65 -12.21
CA SER A 38 12.50 -4.48 -12.70
C SER A 38 13.88 -3.83 -12.58
N PHE A 39 13.99 -2.65 -12.00
CA PHE A 39 15.25 -1.90 -11.85
C PHE A 39 16.29 -2.58 -10.94
N GLY A 40 15.86 -3.54 -10.10
CA GLY A 40 16.78 -4.36 -9.30
C GLY A 40 17.63 -5.33 -10.13
N ASP A 41 17.21 -5.65 -11.37
CA ASP A 41 17.97 -6.44 -12.33
C ASP A 41 18.80 -5.49 -13.23
N PRO A 42 20.16 -5.54 -13.19
CA PRO A 42 20.99 -4.63 -13.96
C PRO A 42 20.74 -4.65 -15.47
N LYS A 43 20.45 -5.83 -16.04
CA LYS A 43 20.17 -5.97 -17.49
C LYS A 43 18.84 -5.30 -17.86
N LYS A 44 17.81 -5.53 -17.06
CA LYS A 44 16.50 -4.90 -17.29
C LYS A 44 16.55 -3.40 -17.08
N LYS A 45 17.29 -2.94 -16.08
CA LYS A 45 17.55 -1.52 -15.85
C LYS A 45 18.17 -0.86 -17.07
N GLU A 46 19.23 -1.46 -17.63
CA GLU A 46 19.90 -0.96 -18.83
C GLU A 46 18.95 -0.89 -20.03
N ILE A 47 18.14 -1.92 -20.26
CA ILE A 47 17.14 -1.93 -21.34
C ILE A 47 16.12 -0.80 -21.15
N ILE A 48 15.57 -0.61 -19.95
CA ILE A 48 14.58 0.42 -19.66
C ILE A 48 15.17 1.81 -19.87
N LEU A 49 16.34 2.11 -19.32
CA LEU A 49 17.01 3.40 -19.47
C LEU A 49 17.34 3.71 -20.94
N SER A 50 17.93 2.74 -21.67
CA SER A 50 18.24 2.90 -23.08
C SER A 50 17.01 3.23 -23.94
N ARG A 51 15.85 2.61 -23.66
CA ARG A 51 14.59 2.90 -24.39
C ARG A 51 14.08 4.31 -24.08
N ILE A 52 14.15 4.74 -22.82
CA ILE A 52 13.76 6.09 -22.43
C ILE A 52 14.67 7.14 -23.09
N GLU A 53 15.98 6.90 -23.08
CA GLU A 53 16.96 7.78 -23.74
C GLU A 53 16.70 7.88 -25.24
N GLN A 54 16.47 6.75 -25.92
CA GLN A 54 16.12 6.75 -27.35
C GLN A 54 14.84 7.51 -27.62
N PHE A 55 13.78 7.34 -26.81
CA PHE A 55 12.53 8.06 -26.94
C PHE A 55 12.72 9.57 -26.75
N VAL A 56 13.40 10.01 -25.68
CA VAL A 56 13.63 11.44 -25.40
C VAL A 56 14.49 12.05 -26.50
N THR A 57 15.52 11.34 -26.98
CA THR A 57 16.36 11.80 -28.09
C THR A 57 15.56 11.92 -29.40
N LEU A 58 14.67 10.95 -29.68
CA LEU A 58 13.82 11.01 -30.89
C LEU A 58 12.84 12.19 -30.84
N MET A 59 12.30 12.51 -29.68
CA MET A 59 11.35 13.63 -29.52
C MET A 59 12.02 14.99 -29.67
N GLU A 60 13.26 15.17 -29.25
CA GLU A 60 13.99 16.46 -29.25
C GLU A 60 13.20 17.59 -28.55
N LEU A 61 12.40 17.25 -27.54
CA LEU A 61 11.53 18.15 -26.79
C LEU A 61 11.95 18.16 -25.30
N PRO A 62 11.65 19.23 -24.54
CA PRO A 62 11.90 19.29 -23.11
C PRO A 62 10.92 18.39 -22.35
N ILE A 63 11.27 17.12 -22.16
CA ILE A 63 10.46 16.10 -21.48
C ILE A 63 11.11 15.74 -20.15
N TYR A 64 10.36 15.82 -19.06
CA TYR A 64 10.77 15.32 -17.75
C TYR A 64 10.36 13.85 -17.57
N VAL A 65 11.25 13.02 -17.03
CA VAL A 65 10.98 11.59 -16.82
C VAL A 65 11.23 11.19 -15.38
N PHE A 66 10.22 10.66 -14.70
CA PHE A 66 10.27 10.15 -13.33
C PHE A 66 9.96 8.67 -13.31
N ILE A 67 10.84 7.92 -12.65
CA ILE A 67 10.75 6.45 -12.61
C ILE A 67 10.71 5.99 -11.16
N SER A 68 9.59 5.42 -10.74
CA SER A 68 9.52 4.68 -9.47
C SER A 68 10.09 3.28 -9.68
N THR A 69 11.18 2.97 -8.99
CA THR A 69 11.92 1.72 -9.10
C THR A 69 11.62 0.73 -7.98
N GLU A 70 10.99 1.19 -6.91
CA GLU A 70 10.66 0.41 -5.72
C GLU A 70 9.14 0.37 -5.45
N SER A 71 8.76 -0.44 -4.49
CA SER A 71 7.39 -0.44 -3.96
C SER A 71 7.35 0.45 -2.73
N ASP A 72 7.24 1.76 -2.98
CA ASP A 72 7.27 2.81 -1.97
C ASP A 72 6.22 3.90 -2.23
N TYR A 73 6.31 5.03 -1.51
CA TYR A 73 5.39 6.16 -1.63
C TYR A 73 5.46 6.90 -2.97
N CYS A 74 6.51 6.67 -3.79
CA CYS A 74 6.63 7.23 -5.14
C CYS A 74 5.88 6.41 -6.20
N ARG A 75 5.61 5.12 -5.92
CA ARG A 75 4.97 4.23 -6.91
C ARG A 75 3.50 4.59 -7.11
N LYS A 76 3.10 4.89 -8.37
CA LYS A 76 1.68 5.09 -8.70
C LYS A 76 0.82 3.91 -8.20
N PRO A 77 -0.36 4.18 -7.61
CA PRO A 77 -1.13 5.43 -7.60
C PRO A 77 -0.72 6.46 -6.54
N ASN A 78 0.31 6.21 -5.70
CA ASN A 78 0.82 7.24 -4.80
C ASN A 78 1.37 8.44 -5.59
N THR A 79 1.24 9.63 -5.01
CA THR A 79 1.61 10.90 -5.64
C THR A 79 3.04 11.36 -5.35
N GLY A 80 3.88 10.49 -4.73
CA GLY A 80 5.23 10.86 -4.31
C GLY A 80 6.13 11.37 -5.45
N MET A 81 6.10 10.77 -6.65
CA MET A 81 6.86 11.29 -7.79
C MET A 81 6.44 12.72 -8.17
N TRP A 82 5.14 13.01 -8.10
CA TRP A 82 4.62 14.36 -8.34
C TRP A 82 5.07 15.33 -7.24
N GLU A 83 4.93 14.96 -5.98
CA GLU A 83 5.29 15.79 -4.83
C GLU A 83 6.79 16.16 -4.82
N GLU A 84 7.67 15.18 -5.10
CA GLU A 84 9.12 15.40 -5.14
C GLU A 84 9.57 16.32 -6.30
N PHE A 85 8.83 16.30 -7.42
CA PHE A 85 9.17 17.12 -8.57
C PHE A 85 8.60 18.53 -8.52
N PHE A 86 7.30 18.61 -8.29
CA PHE A 86 6.63 19.91 -8.34
C PHE A 86 6.78 20.68 -7.03
N GLY A 87 6.81 19.99 -5.87
CA GLY A 87 7.05 20.60 -4.58
C GLY A 87 6.18 21.86 -4.37
N GLU A 88 6.83 23.00 -4.26
CA GLU A 88 6.19 24.31 -4.10
C GLU A 88 5.85 25.02 -5.43
N LYS A 89 6.08 24.38 -6.58
CA LYS A 89 5.77 24.98 -7.88
C LYS A 89 4.27 25.13 -8.05
N THR A 90 3.85 26.30 -8.54
CA THR A 90 2.46 26.54 -8.88
C THR A 90 2.11 25.82 -10.17
N ILE A 91 1.22 24.84 -10.10
CA ILE A 91 0.72 24.06 -11.23
C ILE A 91 -0.79 24.32 -11.36
N ASP A 92 -1.25 24.60 -12.56
CA ASP A 92 -2.68 24.67 -12.84
C ASP A 92 -3.26 23.26 -12.97
N LEU A 93 -3.82 22.74 -11.87
CA LEU A 93 -4.43 21.41 -11.84
C LEU A 93 -5.68 21.31 -12.70
N LYS A 94 -6.37 22.42 -12.98
CA LYS A 94 -7.61 22.41 -13.79
C LYS A 94 -7.30 22.17 -15.26
N GLU A 95 -6.23 22.78 -15.76
CA GLU A 95 -5.77 22.58 -17.13
C GLU A 95 -4.89 21.33 -17.26
N SER A 96 -4.31 20.83 -16.17
CA SER A 96 -3.49 19.62 -16.18
C SER A 96 -4.32 18.36 -16.43
N PHE A 97 -3.74 17.41 -17.18
CA PHE A 97 -4.36 16.12 -17.43
C PHE A 97 -3.31 14.99 -17.48
N TYR A 98 -3.78 13.77 -17.31
CA TYR A 98 -2.94 12.56 -17.32
C TYR A 98 -3.45 11.58 -18.37
N VAL A 99 -2.53 11.09 -19.20
CA VAL A 99 -2.83 10.04 -20.19
C VAL A 99 -2.11 8.76 -19.78
N GLY A 100 -2.85 7.66 -19.62
CA GLY A 100 -2.27 6.39 -19.18
C GLY A 100 -3.13 5.16 -19.49
N ASP A 101 -2.46 4.00 -19.65
CA ASP A 101 -3.10 2.74 -20.03
C ASP A 101 -3.57 1.89 -18.84
N ALA A 102 -3.02 2.14 -17.65
CA ALA A 102 -3.46 1.47 -16.42
C ALA A 102 -4.75 2.10 -15.88
N ALA A 103 -5.83 1.95 -16.64
CA ALA A 103 -7.11 2.62 -16.44
C ALA A 103 -8.14 1.82 -15.60
N GLY A 104 -7.84 0.55 -15.27
CA GLY A 104 -8.71 -0.31 -14.46
C GLY A 104 -9.95 -0.82 -15.22
N ARG A 105 -9.95 -0.79 -16.55
CA ARG A 105 -11.07 -1.29 -17.36
C ARG A 105 -11.19 -2.81 -17.19
N THR A 106 -12.40 -3.29 -16.98
CA THR A 106 -12.68 -4.74 -16.93
C THR A 106 -12.52 -5.40 -18.30
N ARG A 107 -12.66 -4.60 -19.37
CA ARG A 107 -12.41 -5.00 -20.75
C ARG A 107 -11.86 -3.80 -21.52
N ASN A 108 -10.60 -3.86 -21.92
CA ASN A 108 -9.99 -2.85 -22.79
C ASN A 108 -10.60 -2.96 -24.19
N PRO A 109 -11.05 -1.86 -24.82
CA PRO A 109 -11.72 -1.89 -26.11
C PRO A 109 -10.88 -2.45 -27.25
N LEU A 110 -9.57 -2.21 -27.26
CA LEU A 110 -8.64 -2.69 -28.29
C LEU A 110 -8.18 -4.12 -28.04
N THR A 111 -7.61 -4.38 -26.87
CA THR A 111 -7.01 -5.69 -26.55
C THR A 111 -8.04 -6.76 -26.18
N LYS A 112 -9.29 -6.36 -25.90
CA LYS A 112 -10.39 -7.21 -25.39
C LYS A 112 -10.09 -7.88 -24.04
N LYS A 113 -8.98 -7.53 -23.38
CA LYS A 113 -8.55 -8.05 -22.08
C LYS A 113 -8.81 -7.01 -20.98
N LYS A 114 -8.81 -7.47 -19.73
CA LYS A 114 -8.79 -6.59 -18.58
C LYS A 114 -7.46 -5.82 -18.51
N ASP A 115 -7.52 -4.54 -18.12
CA ASP A 115 -6.29 -3.80 -17.81
C ASP A 115 -5.56 -4.45 -16.63
N PHE A 116 -4.23 -4.43 -16.68
CA PHE A 116 -3.41 -5.07 -15.64
C PHE A 116 -3.49 -4.35 -14.28
N SER A 117 -3.80 -3.05 -14.28
CA SER A 117 -3.98 -2.25 -13.07
C SER A 117 -4.87 -1.02 -13.32
N CYS A 118 -5.16 -0.26 -12.25
CA CYS A 118 -5.86 1.02 -12.28
C CYS A 118 -4.96 2.17 -11.80
N SER A 119 -3.64 1.95 -11.76
CA SER A 119 -2.72 2.86 -11.09
C SER A 119 -2.63 4.25 -11.71
N ASP A 120 -2.83 4.38 -13.03
CA ASP A 120 -2.77 5.68 -13.71
C ASP A 120 -4.03 6.51 -13.45
N ARG A 121 -5.19 5.88 -13.57
CA ARG A 121 -6.47 6.54 -13.26
C ARG A 121 -6.55 6.96 -11.79
N MET A 122 -6.13 6.09 -10.88
CA MET A 122 -6.07 6.39 -9.44
C MET A 122 -5.07 7.51 -9.13
N PHE A 123 -3.92 7.54 -9.80
CA PHE A 123 -2.92 8.60 -9.67
C PHE A 123 -3.50 9.96 -10.07
N ALA A 124 -4.15 10.05 -11.22
CA ALA A 124 -4.82 11.26 -11.66
C ALA A 124 -5.93 11.71 -10.69
N ALA A 125 -6.73 10.75 -10.19
CA ALA A 125 -7.77 11.02 -9.20
C ALA A 125 -7.20 11.55 -7.88
N ASN A 126 -6.07 11.00 -7.41
CA ASN A 126 -5.39 11.47 -6.20
C ASN A 126 -4.81 12.89 -6.36
N LEU A 127 -4.45 13.29 -7.57
CA LEU A 127 -3.99 14.64 -7.90
C LEU A 127 -5.14 15.62 -8.18
N GLY A 128 -6.35 15.11 -8.38
CA GLY A 128 -7.50 15.94 -8.77
C GLY A 128 -7.44 16.47 -10.21
N ILE A 129 -6.71 15.80 -11.11
CA ILE A 129 -6.56 16.17 -12.53
C ILE A 129 -7.36 15.26 -13.44
N LYS A 130 -7.65 15.74 -14.65
CA LYS A 130 -8.37 14.98 -15.68
C LYS A 130 -7.57 13.73 -16.08
N PHE A 131 -8.25 12.61 -16.31
CA PHE A 131 -7.67 11.37 -16.81
C PHE A 131 -8.23 11.00 -18.19
N GLU A 132 -7.35 10.63 -19.10
CA GLU A 132 -7.71 10.08 -20.41
C GLU A 132 -6.94 8.78 -20.68
N THR A 133 -7.52 7.89 -21.47
CA THR A 133 -6.78 6.74 -21.99
C THR A 133 -6.04 7.11 -23.29
N PRO A 134 -4.94 6.43 -23.65
CA PRO A 134 -4.22 6.72 -24.89
C PRO A 134 -5.10 6.61 -26.12
N GLU A 135 -5.99 5.63 -26.16
CA GLU A 135 -6.92 5.42 -27.27
C GLU A 135 -7.88 6.61 -27.46
N LYS A 136 -8.39 7.13 -26.34
CA LYS A 136 -9.31 8.27 -26.39
C LYS A 136 -8.60 9.56 -26.75
N TYR A 137 -7.39 9.75 -26.20
CA TYR A 137 -6.65 11.00 -26.37
C TYR A 137 -6.01 11.13 -27.75
N PHE A 138 -5.29 10.08 -28.23
CA PHE A 138 -4.53 10.14 -29.47
C PHE A 138 -5.29 9.65 -30.69
N LEU A 139 -6.26 8.74 -30.53
CA LEU A 139 -6.99 8.13 -31.64
C LEU A 139 -8.42 8.66 -31.78
N GLU A 140 -8.84 9.58 -30.89
CA GLU A 140 -10.21 10.11 -30.81
C GLU A 140 -11.28 9.01 -30.78
N GLU A 141 -10.89 7.78 -30.37
CA GLU A 141 -11.81 6.66 -30.37
C GLU A 141 -12.89 6.83 -29.31
N THR A 142 -14.09 7.12 -29.74
CA THR A 142 -15.27 7.08 -28.89
C THR A 142 -15.84 5.66 -28.89
N PHE A 143 -15.62 4.95 -27.80
CA PHE A 143 -16.22 3.63 -27.65
C PHE A 143 -17.70 3.78 -27.25
N PRO A 144 -18.64 3.18 -28.02
CA PRO A 144 -20.07 3.30 -27.75
C PRO A 144 -20.55 2.62 -26.49
N GLN A 145 -19.70 1.81 -25.86
CA GLN A 145 -19.99 1.16 -24.58
C GLN A 145 -19.39 1.98 -23.42
N LYS A 146 -20.21 2.20 -22.39
CA LYS A 146 -19.76 2.78 -21.13
C LYS A 146 -18.56 1.96 -20.62
N GLU A 147 -17.41 2.60 -20.48
CA GLU A 147 -16.24 1.97 -19.86
C GLU A 147 -16.62 1.48 -18.47
N ILE A 148 -16.47 0.17 -18.23
CA ILE A 148 -16.66 -0.42 -16.92
C ILE A 148 -15.29 -0.52 -16.27
N PHE A 149 -15.07 0.27 -15.23
CA PHE A 149 -13.86 0.24 -14.41
C PHE A 149 -14.23 0.18 -12.94
N SER A 150 -13.29 -0.28 -12.11
CA SER A 150 -13.48 -0.36 -10.67
C SER A 150 -12.41 0.45 -9.97
N MET A 151 -12.84 1.42 -9.18
CA MET A 151 -12.00 2.18 -8.24
C MET A 151 -12.68 2.14 -6.86
N PRO A 152 -12.53 1.03 -6.13
CA PRO A 152 -13.19 0.88 -4.83
C PRO A 152 -12.62 1.89 -3.84
N LYS A 153 -13.51 2.62 -3.17
CA LYS A 153 -13.18 3.53 -2.08
C LYS A 153 -13.05 2.73 -0.79
N VAL A 154 -11.95 2.04 -0.64
CA VAL A 154 -11.74 1.13 0.50
C VAL A 154 -11.84 1.87 1.84
N TRP A 155 -11.48 3.15 1.90
CA TRP A 155 -11.61 3.98 3.11
C TRP A 155 -13.06 4.11 3.62
N GLU A 156 -14.07 4.00 2.76
CA GLU A 156 -15.49 4.04 3.15
C GLU A 156 -15.95 2.75 3.87
N THR A 157 -15.13 1.70 3.85
CA THR A 157 -15.44 0.42 4.50
C THR A 157 -14.99 0.35 5.96
N PHE A 158 -14.26 1.35 6.45
CA PHE A 158 -13.81 1.40 7.84
C PHE A 158 -14.88 2.00 8.76
N PRO A 159 -15.04 1.49 9.97
CA PRO A 159 -15.93 2.10 10.95
C PRO A 159 -15.40 3.45 11.40
N THR A 160 -16.31 4.31 11.83
CA THR A 160 -16.01 5.65 12.38
C THR A 160 -15.82 5.63 13.89
N GLU A 161 -16.29 4.58 14.56
CA GLU A 161 -16.28 4.45 16.02
C GLU A 161 -15.96 3.01 16.44
N GLN A 162 -15.48 2.87 17.66
CA GLN A 162 -15.35 1.58 18.32
C GLN A 162 -15.57 1.72 19.82
N PRO A 163 -16.05 0.64 20.50
CA PRO A 163 -16.30 0.69 21.93
C PRO A 163 -15.04 0.98 22.74
N PRO A 164 -15.17 1.58 23.91
CA PRO A 164 -14.07 1.77 24.85
C PRO A 164 -13.33 0.45 25.15
N PHE A 165 -12.06 0.55 25.43
CA PHE A 165 -11.21 -0.58 25.75
C PHE A 165 -10.53 -0.36 27.08
N ASP A 166 -10.70 -1.34 27.98
CA ASP A 166 -10.05 -1.35 29.29
C ASP A 166 -9.44 -2.74 29.55
N PRO A 167 -8.11 -2.82 29.66
CA PRO A 167 -7.39 -4.06 29.93
C PRO A 167 -7.03 -4.25 31.42
N GLU A 168 -7.58 -3.47 32.37
CA GLU A 168 -7.09 -3.39 33.75
C GLU A 168 -6.94 -4.75 34.47
N ASP A 169 -7.82 -5.70 34.17
CA ASP A 169 -7.85 -7.03 34.80
C ASP A 169 -6.84 -8.03 34.19
N TYR A 170 -6.05 -7.64 33.20
CA TYR A 170 -5.19 -8.55 32.46
C TYR A 170 -3.71 -8.14 32.53
N GLU A 171 -2.85 -9.13 32.78
CA GLU A 171 -1.40 -8.90 32.77
C GLU A 171 -0.75 -9.26 31.44
N VAL A 172 -1.42 -10.04 30.60
CA VAL A 172 -0.93 -10.43 29.29
C VAL A 172 -1.95 -10.08 28.21
N ILE A 173 -1.54 -9.30 27.23
CA ILE A 173 -2.34 -9.02 26.02
C ILE A 173 -1.66 -9.68 24.82
N ILE A 174 -2.40 -10.42 24.04
CA ILE A 174 -1.93 -10.98 22.75
C ILE A 174 -2.69 -10.29 21.63
N LEU A 175 -1.99 -9.50 20.81
CA LEU A 175 -2.56 -8.89 19.62
C LEU A 175 -2.63 -9.90 18.48
N ILE A 176 -3.74 -9.90 17.76
CA ILE A 176 -4.01 -10.76 16.60
C ILE A 176 -4.51 -9.85 15.47
N GLY A 177 -3.82 -9.84 14.33
CA GLY A 177 -4.23 -9.02 13.20
C GLY A 177 -3.20 -9.01 12.08
N PRO A 178 -3.62 -8.77 10.82
CA PRO A 178 -2.71 -8.76 9.67
C PRO A 178 -1.72 -7.58 9.73
N PRO A 179 -0.69 -7.56 8.87
CA PRO A 179 0.13 -6.39 8.66
C PRO A 179 -0.71 -5.15 8.34
N GLY A 180 -0.34 -3.98 8.86
CA GLY A 180 -1.06 -2.72 8.63
C GLY A 180 -2.34 -2.52 9.45
N SER A 181 -2.81 -3.50 10.21
CA SER A 181 -4.11 -3.42 10.92
C SER A 181 -4.17 -2.44 12.10
N GLY A 182 -3.09 -1.71 12.40
CA GLY A 182 -3.06 -0.74 13.51
C GLY A 182 -2.64 -1.30 14.87
N LYS A 183 -2.12 -2.54 14.95
CA LYS A 183 -1.64 -3.15 16.20
C LYS A 183 -0.66 -2.27 16.97
N SER A 184 0.38 -1.77 16.30
CA SER A 184 1.42 -0.96 16.95
C SER A 184 0.87 0.38 17.46
N SER A 185 -0.04 1.02 16.72
CA SER A 185 -0.72 2.23 17.22
C SER A 185 -1.60 1.95 18.43
N PHE A 186 -2.24 0.77 18.47
CA PHE A 186 -2.98 0.32 19.65
C PHE A 186 -2.06 0.12 20.87
N VAL A 187 -0.84 -0.40 20.66
CA VAL A 187 0.17 -0.57 21.74
C VAL A 187 0.56 0.76 22.36
N GLU A 188 0.71 1.82 21.56
CA GLU A 188 1.10 3.16 22.03
C GLU A 188 0.11 3.74 23.05
N SER A 189 -1.15 3.28 23.04
CA SER A 189 -2.17 3.67 24.03
C SER A 189 -2.07 2.95 25.39
N LEU A 190 -1.14 1.99 25.54
CA LEU A 190 -1.03 1.10 26.71
C LEU A 190 0.36 1.20 27.37
N SER A 191 0.64 2.32 28.05
CA SER A 191 1.94 2.64 28.64
C SER A 191 2.41 1.68 29.74
N ASP A 192 1.50 0.97 30.42
CA ASP A 192 1.81 0.08 31.54
C ASP A 192 2.28 -1.32 31.12
N PHE A 193 2.27 -1.60 29.82
CA PHE A 193 2.64 -2.90 29.29
C PHE A 193 4.03 -2.87 28.64
N ILE A 194 4.85 -3.84 28.94
CA ILE A 194 6.11 -4.06 28.22
C ILE A 194 5.83 -4.72 26.87
N VAL A 195 6.33 -4.10 25.80
CA VAL A 195 6.08 -4.57 24.44
C VAL A 195 7.01 -5.72 24.06
N VAL A 196 6.43 -6.84 23.70
CA VAL A 196 7.13 -8.02 23.16
C VAL A 196 6.84 -8.13 21.66
N SER A 197 7.79 -7.69 20.82
CA SER A 197 7.63 -7.63 19.38
C SER A 197 8.79 -8.30 18.64
N ARG A 198 8.48 -9.10 17.61
CA ARG A 198 9.49 -9.70 16.72
C ARG A 198 10.14 -8.68 15.81
N ASP A 199 9.47 -7.60 15.51
CA ASP A 199 10.03 -6.51 14.70
C ASP A 199 11.19 -5.82 15.46
N ILE A 200 11.10 -5.76 16.79
CA ILE A 200 12.15 -5.22 17.69
C ILE A 200 13.19 -6.29 18.03
N LEU A 201 12.74 -7.45 18.51
CA LEU A 201 13.61 -8.49 19.07
C LEU A 201 14.14 -9.49 18.05
N ARG A 202 13.60 -9.49 16.83
CA ARG A 202 13.93 -10.32 15.66
C ARG A 202 13.62 -11.82 15.79
N TYR A 203 13.81 -12.41 16.96
CA TYR A 203 13.67 -13.86 17.18
C TYR A 203 12.58 -14.18 18.20
N LYS A 204 11.76 -15.20 17.93
CA LYS A 204 10.70 -15.67 18.84
C LYS A 204 11.28 -16.05 20.23
N ALA A 205 12.43 -16.70 20.27
CA ALA A 205 13.08 -17.07 21.53
C ALA A 205 13.39 -15.85 22.41
N LYS A 206 13.80 -14.71 21.83
CA LYS A 206 14.03 -13.47 22.58
C LYS A 206 12.71 -12.87 23.10
N CYS A 207 11.63 -12.97 22.31
CA CYS A 207 10.30 -12.55 22.75
C CYS A 207 9.84 -13.37 23.96
N ILE A 208 9.98 -14.69 23.90
CA ILE A 208 9.63 -15.59 25.01
C ILE A 208 10.48 -15.31 26.24
N LYS A 209 11.80 -15.09 26.08
CA LYS A 209 12.70 -14.73 27.19
C LYS A 209 12.26 -13.42 27.86
N LEU A 210 12.05 -12.35 27.08
CA LEU A 210 11.61 -11.06 27.64
C LEU A 210 10.28 -11.19 28.38
N MET A 211 9.30 -11.92 27.81
CA MET A 211 8.02 -12.16 28.46
C MET A 211 8.20 -12.89 29.80
N ASN A 212 9.05 -13.93 29.86
CA ASN A 212 9.37 -14.62 31.11
C ASN A 212 9.97 -13.67 32.15
N ASP A 213 10.99 -12.87 31.77
CA ASP A 213 11.68 -11.95 32.64
C ASP A 213 10.72 -10.92 33.27
N VAL A 214 9.80 -10.37 32.45
CA VAL A 214 8.80 -9.38 32.88
C VAL A 214 7.75 -10.02 33.80
N LEU A 215 7.17 -11.15 33.44
CA LEU A 215 6.12 -11.79 34.25
C LEU A 215 6.65 -12.33 35.57
N LYS A 216 7.90 -12.75 35.62
CA LYS A 216 8.59 -13.18 36.86
C LYS A 216 8.66 -12.05 37.89
N THR A 217 8.78 -10.80 37.46
CA THR A 217 8.83 -9.61 38.33
C THR A 217 7.47 -9.00 38.61
N GLY A 218 6.37 -9.63 38.12
CA GLY A 218 5.00 -9.14 38.30
C GLY A 218 4.58 -8.05 37.32
N GLY A 219 5.39 -7.79 36.29
CA GLY A 219 5.05 -6.82 35.23
C GLY A 219 3.96 -7.29 34.29
N LYS A 220 3.48 -6.37 33.43
CA LYS A 220 2.47 -6.61 32.39
C LYS A 220 3.12 -6.66 31.00
N VAL A 221 2.60 -7.50 30.09
CA VAL A 221 3.18 -7.72 28.75
C VAL A 221 2.13 -7.59 27.67
N ILE A 222 2.48 -6.91 26.57
CA ILE A 222 1.72 -6.94 25.33
C ILE A 222 2.55 -7.55 24.19
N VAL A 223 2.02 -8.62 23.58
CA VAL A 223 2.67 -9.32 22.46
C VAL A 223 2.20 -8.69 21.15
N ASP A 224 3.02 -7.78 20.60
CA ASP A 224 2.78 -7.08 19.31
C ASP A 224 3.38 -7.87 18.14
N ASN A 225 2.67 -8.91 17.74
CA ASN A 225 2.96 -9.69 16.55
C ASN A 225 1.64 -9.95 15.78
N THR A 226 1.74 -10.50 14.56
CA THR A 226 0.52 -10.83 13.79
C THR A 226 -0.27 -11.99 14.39
N ASN A 227 0.38 -12.94 15.04
CA ASN A 227 -0.17 -14.09 15.78
C ASN A 227 -1.33 -14.83 15.06
N PRO A 228 -1.17 -15.23 13.77
CA PRO A 228 -2.27 -15.66 12.92
C PRO A 228 -2.86 -17.01 13.33
N SER A 229 -2.08 -17.94 13.86
CA SER A 229 -2.49 -19.31 14.15
C SER A 229 -2.39 -19.63 15.64
N ARG A 230 -3.08 -20.70 16.06
CA ARG A 230 -2.95 -21.24 17.43
C ARG A 230 -1.52 -21.59 17.76
N GLU A 231 -0.79 -22.19 16.83
CA GLU A 231 0.62 -22.52 17.00
C GLU A 231 1.48 -21.24 17.19
N ALA A 232 1.15 -20.15 16.52
CA ALA A 232 1.86 -18.87 16.73
C ALA A 232 1.65 -18.31 18.14
N ARG A 233 0.46 -18.50 18.74
CA ARG A 233 0.09 -18.02 20.06
C ARG A 233 0.51 -18.94 21.19
N LYS A 234 0.66 -20.24 20.94
CA LYS A 234 0.88 -21.29 21.92
C LYS A 234 1.96 -21.00 22.94
N ASP A 235 3.19 -20.68 22.51
CA ASP A 235 4.32 -20.48 23.42
C ASP A 235 4.10 -19.29 24.38
N TYR A 236 3.45 -18.22 23.91
CA TYR A 236 3.11 -17.08 24.77
C TYR A 236 2.05 -17.45 25.81
N LEU A 237 1.07 -18.29 25.45
CA LEU A 237 0.05 -18.79 26.34
C LEU A 237 0.63 -19.75 27.40
N GLU A 238 1.60 -20.58 27.02
CA GLU A 238 2.30 -21.47 27.94
C GLU A 238 3.10 -20.67 28.98
N VAL A 239 3.78 -19.58 28.56
CA VAL A 239 4.48 -18.68 29.49
C VAL A 239 3.48 -18.03 30.45
N ALA A 240 2.38 -17.44 29.95
CA ALA A 240 1.36 -16.82 30.79
C ALA A 240 0.81 -17.81 31.82
N LYS A 241 0.51 -19.04 31.40
CA LYS A 241 0.03 -20.13 32.27
C LYS A 241 1.03 -20.48 33.36
N THR A 242 2.34 -20.53 33.04
CA THR A 242 3.40 -20.84 34.01
C THR A 242 3.41 -19.85 35.18
N TYR A 243 3.08 -18.58 34.93
CA TYR A 243 3.01 -17.54 35.95
C TYR A 243 1.59 -17.29 36.48
N GLY A 244 0.58 -18.11 36.08
CA GLY A 244 -0.81 -17.94 36.52
C GLY A 244 -1.43 -16.61 36.11
N LYS A 245 -1.01 -16.05 34.97
CA LYS A 245 -1.45 -14.73 34.51
C LYS A 245 -2.65 -14.81 33.57
N LYS A 246 -3.58 -13.86 33.75
CA LYS A 246 -4.75 -13.74 32.87
C LYS A 246 -4.38 -13.20 31.51
N VAL A 247 -4.92 -13.82 30.46
CA VAL A 247 -4.60 -13.47 29.05
C VAL A 247 -5.82 -12.92 28.32
N LEU A 248 -5.67 -11.71 27.80
CA LEU A 248 -6.60 -11.06 26.90
C LEU A 248 -6.10 -11.16 25.44
N ALA A 249 -6.88 -11.75 24.57
CA ALA A 249 -6.65 -11.65 23.14
C ALA A 249 -7.39 -10.43 22.57
N VAL A 250 -6.67 -9.55 21.88
CA VAL A 250 -7.24 -8.42 21.12
C VAL A 250 -7.08 -8.74 19.64
N GLN A 251 -8.18 -9.09 19.01
CA GLN A 251 -8.24 -9.36 17.57
C GLN A 251 -8.62 -8.10 16.83
N ILE A 252 -7.72 -7.58 15.99
CA ILE A 252 -8.01 -6.44 15.13
C ILE A 252 -8.55 -6.96 13.80
N ASN A 253 -9.85 -6.76 13.60
CA ASN A 253 -10.58 -7.22 12.44
C ASN A 253 -10.44 -6.23 11.29
N VAL A 254 -9.69 -6.62 10.28
CA VAL A 254 -9.64 -5.96 8.98
C VAL A 254 -9.66 -7.02 7.89
N THR A 255 -10.33 -6.74 6.79
CA THR A 255 -10.31 -7.62 5.62
C THR A 255 -8.94 -7.60 4.97
N LYS A 256 -8.69 -8.54 4.07
CA LYS A 256 -7.44 -8.57 3.29
C LYS A 256 -7.27 -7.28 2.47
N GLU A 257 -8.35 -6.80 1.88
CA GLU A 257 -8.39 -5.58 1.09
C GLU A 257 -8.10 -4.34 1.94
N GLN A 258 -8.72 -4.24 3.12
CA GLN A 258 -8.42 -3.21 4.10
C GLN A 258 -6.96 -3.25 4.58
N SER A 259 -6.41 -4.45 4.82
CA SER A 259 -5.00 -4.62 5.20
C SER A 259 -4.05 -4.12 4.11
N MET A 260 -4.33 -4.44 2.84
CA MET A 260 -3.56 -3.94 1.69
C MET A 260 -3.62 -2.41 1.59
N PHE A 261 -4.81 -1.85 1.76
CA PHE A 261 -5.03 -0.40 1.81
C PHE A 261 -4.21 0.26 2.93
N LEU A 262 -4.31 -0.23 4.17
CA LEU A 262 -3.62 0.31 5.33
C LEU A 262 -2.09 0.23 5.22
N VAL A 263 -1.57 -0.81 4.59
CA VAL A 263 -0.12 -0.94 4.30
C VAL A 263 0.33 0.14 3.32
N ASN A 264 -0.45 0.44 2.28
CA ASN A 264 -0.16 1.51 1.33
C ASN A 264 -0.30 2.90 1.98
N TYR A 265 -1.37 3.13 2.73
CA TYR A 265 -1.56 4.36 3.50
C TYR A 265 -0.38 4.64 4.44
N ARG A 266 0.06 3.64 5.22
CA ARG A 266 1.23 3.76 6.10
C ARG A 266 2.51 4.06 5.31
N CYS A 267 2.71 3.39 4.18
CA CYS A 267 3.85 3.60 3.29
C CYS A 267 3.91 5.06 2.82
N LYS A 268 2.79 5.61 2.37
CA LYS A 268 2.66 7.00 1.93
C LYS A 268 2.84 7.98 3.09
N LYS A 269 2.13 7.76 4.21
CA LYS A 269 2.18 8.63 5.39
C LYS A 269 3.59 8.78 5.95
N ASN A 270 4.34 7.67 6.03
CA ASN A 270 5.66 7.64 6.66
C ASN A 270 6.80 7.73 5.63
N LYS A 271 6.53 7.86 4.34
CA LYS A 271 7.50 7.86 3.24
C LYS A 271 8.47 6.66 3.31
N THR A 272 7.95 5.48 3.59
CA THR A 272 8.73 4.24 3.79
C THR A 272 8.48 3.23 2.68
N LYS A 273 9.25 2.13 2.68
CA LYS A 273 8.96 0.98 1.81
C LYS A 273 7.66 0.29 2.25
N ARG A 274 6.93 -0.20 1.28
CA ARG A 274 5.70 -0.94 1.47
C ARG A 274 5.99 -2.35 1.98
N ILE A 275 5.17 -2.83 2.92
CA ILE A 275 5.19 -4.24 3.32
C ILE A 275 4.74 -5.10 2.11
N PRO A 276 5.50 -6.15 1.74
CA PRO A 276 5.16 -7.00 0.60
C PRO A 276 3.81 -7.72 0.77
N ASP A 277 3.04 -7.84 -0.32
CA ASP A 277 1.74 -8.51 -0.33
C ASP A 277 1.80 -9.95 0.18
N VAL A 278 2.93 -10.65 -0.04
CA VAL A 278 3.14 -12.01 0.45
C VAL A 278 2.98 -12.12 1.97
N ALA A 279 3.35 -11.10 2.74
CA ALA A 279 3.17 -11.09 4.19
C ALA A 279 1.67 -11.06 4.56
N ILE A 280 0.88 -10.25 3.84
CA ILE A 280 -0.57 -10.15 4.02
C ILE A 280 -1.23 -11.48 3.62
N HIS A 281 -0.90 -12.00 2.42
CA HIS A 281 -1.44 -13.29 1.96
C HIS A 281 -1.11 -14.43 2.91
N THR A 282 0.11 -14.47 3.44
CA THR A 282 0.56 -15.49 4.38
C THR A 282 -0.22 -15.43 5.70
N TYR A 283 -0.50 -14.20 6.19
CA TYR A 283 -1.34 -14.03 7.38
C TYR A 283 -2.72 -14.64 7.16
N PHE A 284 -3.45 -14.22 6.11
CA PHE A 284 -4.82 -14.71 5.85
C PHE A 284 -4.88 -16.21 5.53
N LYS A 285 -3.83 -16.78 4.92
CA LYS A 285 -3.72 -18.22 4.69
C LYS A 285 -3.57 -19.01 5.99
N LYS A 286 -2.87 -18.45 6.99
CA LYS A 286 -2.57 -19.11 8.27
C LYS A 286 -3.52 -18.72 9.39
N TYR A 287 -4.45 -17.80 9.13
CA TYR A 287 -5.32 -17.28 10.17
C TYR A 287 -6.27 -18.34 10.71
N GLU A 288 -6.25 -18.50 12.03
CA GLU A 288 -7.16 -19.32 12.81
C GLU A 288 -7.79 -18.45 13.90
N LYS A 289 -9.14 -18.38 13.89
CA LYS A 289 -9.88 -17.58 14.88
C LYS A 289 -9.49 -17.99 16.29
N PRO A 290 -9.15 -17.03 17.17
CA PRO A 290 -8.85 -17.33 18.58
C PRO A 290 -10.07 -17.88 19.30
N ILE A 291 -9.87 -18.84 20.19
CA ILE A 291 -10.91 -19.44 21.03
C ILE A 291 -10.43 -19.54 22.48
N LYS A 292 -11.36 -19.48 23.46
CA LYS A 292 -11.02 -19.60 24.88
C LYS A 292 -10.31 -20.91 25.21
N GLY A 293 -10.62 -21.99 24.51
CA GLY A 293 -9.98 -23.30 24.68
C GLY A 293 -8.45 -23.34 24.40
N GLU A 294 -7.86 -22.28 23.88
CA GLU A 294 -6.39 -22.14 23.72
C GLU A 294 -5.69 -21.72 25.02
N GLY A 295 -6.41 -21.28 26.04
CA GLY A 295 -5.89 -20.68 27.28
C GLY A 295 -6.06 -19.16 27.32
N LEU A 296 -6.99 -18.62 26.54
CA LEU A 296 -7.38 -17.22 26.55
C LEU A 296 -8.56 -17.01 27.50
N ASP A 297 -8.43 -16.08 28.46
CA ASP A 297 -9.50 -15.77 29.40
C ASP A 297 -10.60 -14.92 28.75
N LYS A 298 -10.20 -13.95 27.93
CA LYS A 298 -11.12 -13.10 27.17
C LYS A 298 -10.63 -12.85 25.74
N ILE A 299 -11.55 -12.70 24.84
CA ILE A 299 -11.28 -12.31 23.45
C ILE A 299 -12.11 -11.08 23.16
N VAL A 300 -11.45 -10.01 22.71
CA VAL A 300 -12.09 -8.75 22.29
C VAL A 300 -11.79 -8.53 20.83
N GLU A 301 -12.84 -8.26 20.06
CA GLU A 301 -12.72 -7.90 18.64
C GLU A 301 -12.71 -6.37 18.54
N ARG A 302 -11.78 -5.84 17.78
CA ARG A 302 -11.66 -4.41 17.50
C ARG A 302 -11.48 -4.19 15.99
N SER A 303 -11.79 -2.99 15.54
CA SER A 303 -11.59 -2.57 14.16
C SER A 303 -10.54 -1.46 14.11
N PHE A 304 -9.91 -1.27 12.96
CA PHE A 304 -9.15 -0.05 12.72
C PHE A 304 -10.13 1.11 12.52
N VAL A 305 -9.96 2.17 13.26
CA VAL A 305 -10.70 3.43 13.10
C VAL A 305 -9.70 4.50 12.68
N PRO A 306 -9.88 5.15 11.53
CA PRO A 306 -9.01 6.24 11.11
C PRO A 306 -9.22 7.47 12.00
N GLU A 307 -8.13 8.15 12.37
CA GLU A 307 -8.14 9.32 13.26
C GLU A 307 -7.38 10.49 12.65
N GLY A 308 -7.75 11.71 13.03
CA GLY A 308 -7.10 12.95 12.63
C GLY A 308 -7.49 13.43 11.23
N ASP A 309 -6.54 14.00 10.49
CA ASP A 309 -6.76 14.45 9.10
C ASP A 309 -6.91 13.24 8.17
N LEU A 310 -8.10 13.11 7.59
CA LEU A 310 -8.45 12.01 6.70
C LEU A 310 -8.11 12.28 5.23
N THR A 311 -7.57 13.43 4.88
CA THR A 311 -7.27 13.80 3.47
C THR A 311 -6.38 12.77 2.79
N LEU A 312 -5.31 12.35 3.46
CA LEU A 312 -4.45 11.28 2.96
C LEU A 312 -5.13 9.91 3.00
N PHE A 313 -5.95 9.64 4.02
CA PHE A 313 -6.65 8.37 4.17
C PHE A 313 -7.70 8.14 3.07
N GLN A 314 -8.26 9.22 2.51
CA GLN A 314 -9.25 9.18 1.44
C GLN A 314 -8.66 9.12 0.03
N GLN A 315 -7.39 8.76 -0.10
CA GLN A 315 -6.72 8.54 -1.38
C GLN A 315 -6.85 7.09 -1.87
N TYR A 316 -6.70 6.89 -3.16
CA TYR A 316 -6.57 5.56 -3.77
C TYR A 316 -5.14 5.02 -3.60
N PHE A 317 -5.03 3.72 -3.29
CA PHE A 317 -3.75 3.05 -3.09
C PHE A 317 -3.64 1.74 -3.89
#